data_63d16a7ac9f39bbcb4ceb5238518fef5
#
_entry.id   63d16a7ac9f39bbcb4ceb5238518fef5
#
_cell.length_a   1.000
_cell.length_b   1.000
_cell.length_c   1.000
_cell.angle_alpha   90.00
_cell.angle_beta   90.00
_cell.angle_gamma   90.00
#
_symmetry.space_group_name_H-M   'P 1'
#
loop_
_entity.id
_entity.type
_entity.pdbx_description
1 polymer ?
#
loop_
_entity_poly.entity_id
_entity_poly.type
_entity_poly.pdbx_seq_one_letter_code
_entity_poly.pdbx_strand_id
1 'polypeptide(L)'
;MQNKFKLSVNTGFALNRFAEVEELANFYKNYLNIKFIQPTSDWLNLNMPRSFSVKHLNKINKIFSKHNLKVNSTFTGAYTRLNHLAHPDKSHQEYWINWFKHFINISVDLGAKYAGSHLGILTYKDNQSKKRNSILINRVIKNWKRIAEHAYKKKLKALIWEPMSISREFGDTI
;
A
#
# COMPACT_ATOMS: atom_id res chain seq x y z
N MET A 1 17.87 22.67 -13.54
CA MET A 1 17.47 21.29 -13.90
C MET A 1 15.99 21.18 -13.72
N GLN A 2 15.22 21.02 -14.79
CA GLN A 2 13.76 20.78 -14.66
C GLN A 2 13.55 19.44 -13.98
N ASN A 3 12.93 19.42 -12.80
CA ASN A 3 12.44 18.20 -12.16
C ASN A 3 11.34 17.59 -13.05
N LYS A 4 11.70 16.63 -13.88
CA LYS A 4 10.73 15.90 -14.69
C LYS A 4 9.89 15.05 -13.76
N PHE A 5 8.59 15.29 -13.71
CA PHE A 5 7.63 14.42 -13.04
C PHE A 5 7.72 13.00 -13.60
N LYS A 6 7.60 12.01 -12.71
CA LYS A 6 7.56 10.59 -13.08
C LYS A 6 6.12 10.12 -12.97
N LEU A 7 5.47 9.95 -14.11
CA LEU A 7 4.13 9.40 -14.14
C LEU A 7 4.17 7.90 -13.83
N SER A 8 3.34 7.46 -12.90
CA SER A 8 3.12 6.06 -12.54
C SER A 8 1.63 5.75 -12.58
N VAL A 9 1.27 4.55 -13.00
CA VAL A 9 -0.11 4.07 -12.95
C VAL A 9 -0.23 2.96 -11.91
N ASN A 10 -1.29 3.05 -11.11
CA ASN A 10 -1.63 2.10 -10.07
C ASN A 10 -2.28 0.83 -10.67
N THR A 11 -1.97 -0.36 -10.13
CA THR A 11 -2.50 -1.63 -10.67
C THR A 11 -3.95 -1.95 -10.24
N GLY A 12 -4.61 -1.08 -9.49
CA GLY A 12 -5.99 -1.31 -9.05
C GLY A 12 -6.98 -1.56 -10.20
N PHE A 13 -6.77 -0.90 -11.36
CA PHE A 13 -7.59 -1.14 -12.55
C PHE A 13 -7.38 -2.54 -13.16
N ALA A 14 -6.26 -3.20 -12.86
CA ALA A 14 -5.81 -4.42 -13.51
C ALA A 14 -6.26 -5.71 -12.80
N LEU A 15 -6.91 -5.62 -11.64
CA LEU A 15 -7.21 -6.74 -10.75
C LEU A 15 -7.89 -7.94 -11.46
N ASN A 16 -8.80 -7.68 -12.39
CA ASN A 16 -9.55 -8.71 -13.11
C ASN A 16 -9.38 -8.61 -14.63
N ARG A 17 -8.34 -7.93 -15.11
CA ARG A 17 -8.16 -7.68 -16.55
C ARG A 17 -7.04 -8.48 -17.17
N PHE A 18 -6.03 -8.81 -16.39
CA PHE A 18 -4.85 -9.53 -16.85
C PHE A 18 -4.59 -10.73 -15.95
N ALA A 19 -4.63 -11.92 -16.52
CA ALA A 19 -4.33 -13.15 -15.79
C ALA A 19 -2.82 -13.30 -15.55
N GLU A 20 -2.02 -12.82 -16.50
CA GLU A 20 -0.57 -12.97 -16.47
C GLU A 20 0.15 -11.63 -16.32
N VAL A 21 1.24 -11.65 -15.54
CA VAL A 21 2.10 -10.47 -15.34
C VAL A 21 2.70 -9.96 -16.63
N GLU A 22 2.99 -10.85 -17.59
CA GLU A 22 3.53 -10.50 -18.91
C GLU A 22 2.53 -9.66 -19.72
N GLU A 23 1.24 -9.99 -19.68
CA GLU A 23 0.19 -9.24 -20.36
C GLU A 23 0.07 -7.82 -19.79
N LEU A 24 0.09 -7.71 -18.46
CA LEU A 24 0.09 -6.41 -17.79
C LEU A 24 1.33 -5.59 -18.17
N ALA A 25 2.50 -6.20 -18.17
CA ALA A 25 3.75 -5.52 -18.52
C ALA A 25 3.72 -5.01 -19.97
N ASN A 26 3.23 -5.81 -20.91
CA ASN A 26 3.02 -5.42 -22.29
C ASN A 26 2.05 -4.23 -22.42
N PHE A 27 0.95 -4.25 -21.66
CA PHE A 27 -0.01 -3.15 -21.65
C PHE A 27 0.63 -1.84 -21.18
N TYR A 28 1.40 -1.85 -20.09
CA TYR A 28 2.13 -0.67 -19.61
C TYR A 28 3.14 -0.15 -20.63
N LYS A 29 3.90 -1.08 -21.24
CA LYS A 29 4.97 -0.74 -22.17
C LYS A 29 4.42 -0.22 -23.51
N ASN A 30 3.51 -0.97 -24.11
CA ASN A 30 3.14 -0.80 -25.52
C ASN A 30 1.87 0.06 -25.70
N TYR A 31 0.95 0.02 -24.74
CA TYR A 31 -0.30 0.76 -24.83
C TYR A 31 -0.24 2.08 -24.05
N LEU A 32 0.16 2.04 -22.77
CA LEU A 32 0.25 3.25 -21.95
C LEU A 32 1.54 4.05 -22.20
N ASN A 33 2.57 3.42 -22.74
CA ASN A 33 3.91 3.99 -22.87
C ASN A 33 4.46 4.58 -21.57
N ILE A 34 4.24 3.88 -20.44
CA ILE A 34 4.62 4.31 -19.10
C ILE A 34 5.71 3.38 -18.57
N LYS A 35 6.72 3.99 -17.94
CA LYS A 35 7.87 3.29 -17.38
C LYS A 35 7.69 2.91 -15.90
N PHE A 36 6.84 3.62 -15.17
CA PHE A 36 6.65 3.42 -13.74
C PHE A 36 5.30 2.79 -13.46
N ILE A 37 5.31 1.75 -12.62
CA ILE A 37 4.15 1.01 -12.16
C ILE A 37 4.04 1.11 -10.65
N GLN A 38 2.83 1.23 -10.12
CA GLN A 38 2.53 1.21 -8.69
C GLN A 38 1.71 -0.03 -8.36
N PRO A 39 2.34 -1.16 -7.98
CA PRO A 39 1.63 -2.35 -7.56
C PRO A 39 0.77 -2.11 -6.32
N THR A 40 -0.47 -2.63 -6.33
CA THR A 40 -1.36 -2.61 -5.17
C THR A 40 -1.29 -3.92 -4.40
N SER A 41 -1.62 -3.86 -3.10
CA SER A 41 -1.69 -5.06 -2.26
C SER A 41 -2.66 -6.11 -2.77
N ASP A 42 -3.75 -5.67 -3.37
CA ASP A 42 -4.80 -6.53 -3.93
C ASP A 42 -4.25 -7.30 -5.14
N TRP A 43 -3.56 -6.61 -6.04
CA TRP A 43 -2.94 -7.22 -7.21
C TRP A 43 -1.77 -8.15 -6.82
N LEU A 44 -1.01 -7.80 -5.77
CA LEU A 44 0.09 -8.61 -5.24
C LEU A 44 -0.38 -9.84 -4.48
N ASN A 45 -1.65 -9.88 -4.09
CA ASN A 45 -2.27 -10.97 -3.35
C ASN A 45 -1.50 -11.35 -2.07
N LEU A 46 -1.35 -10.40 -1.15
CA LEU A 46 -0.51 -10.53 0.05
C LEU A 46 -0.94 -11.62 1.03
N ASN A 47 -2.14 -12.14 0.90
CA ASN A 47 -2.67 -13.18 1.80
C ASN A 47 -2.27 -14.61 1.38
N MET A 48 -1.52 -14.75 0.28
CA MET A 48 -1.01 -16.04 -0.16
C MET A 48 0.11 -16.57 0.74
N PRO A 49 0.28 -17.90 0.82
CA PRO A 49 1.39 -18.52 1.56
C PRO A 49 2.74 -17.96 1.11
N ARG A 50 3.69 -17.86 2.05
CA ARG A 50 5.01 -17.27 1.80
C ARG A 50 5.75 -17.90 0.62
N SER A 51 5.68 -19.22 0.48
CA SER A 51 6.32 -19.97 -0.63
C SER A 51 5.81 -19.52 -1.99
N PHE A 52 4.49 -19.31 -2.10
CA PHE A 52 3.86 -18.78 -3.31
C PHE A 52 4.26 -17.32 -3.54
N SER A 53 4.19 -16.48 -2.50
CA SER A 53 4.51 -15.05 -2.61
C SER A 53 5.93 -14.83 -3.10
N VAL A 54 6.93 -15.56 -2.59
CA VAL A 54 8.33 -15.45 -3.04
C VAL A 54 8.46 -15.81 -4.52
N LYS A 55 7.85 -16.92 -4.95
CA LYS A 55 7.87 -17.35 -6.36
C LYS A 55 7.21 -16.33 -7.27
N HIS A 56 6.08 -15.79 -6.84
CA HIS A 56 5.33 -14.78 -7.58
C HIS A 56 6.10 -13.46 -7.71
N LEU A 57 6.70 -12.96 -6.64
CA LEU A 57 7.53 -11.76 -6.64
C LEU A 57 8.74 -11.90 -7.56
N ASN A 58 9.41 -13.06 -7.56
CA ASN A 58 10.51 -13.31 -8.47
C ASN A 58 10.05 -13.29 -9.94
N LYS A 59 8.87 -13.86 -10.24
CA LYS A 59 8.25 -13.76 -11.58
C LYS A 59 7.98 -12.31 -11.97
N ILE A 60 7.37 -11.52 -11.07
CA ILE A 60 7.10 -10.10 -11.30
C ILE A 60 8.39 -9.33 -11.58
N ASN A 61 9.40 -9.44 -10.73
CA ASN A 61 10.67 -8.74 -10.88
C ASN A 61 11.36 -9.08 -12.21
N LYS A 62 11.38 -10.37 -12.60
CA LYS A 62 11.95 -10.82 -13.87
C LYS A 62 11.23 -10.19 -15.08
N ILE A 63 9.89 -10.19 -15.06
CA ILE A 63 9.08 -9.65 -16.15
C ILE A 63 9.21 -8.13 -16.20
N PHE A 64 9.12 -7.43 -15.08
CA PHE A 64 9.26 -5.97 -15.05
C PHE A 64 10.64 -5.53 -15.53
N SER A 65 11.70 -6.25 -15.16
CA SER A 65 13.06 -5.99 -15.66
C SER A 65 13.14 -6.18 -17.18
N LYS A 66 12.58 -7.27 -17.73
CA LYS A 66 12.53 -7.54 -19.17
C LYS A 66 11.85 -6.41 -19.96
N HIS A 67 10.77 -5.84 -19.41
CA HIS A 67 10.03 -4.73 -20.03
C HIS A 67 10.54 -3.34 -19.64
N ASN A 68 11.65 -3.24 -18.89
CA ASN A 68 12.19 -1.98 -18.38
C ASN A 68 11.17 -1.16 -17.56
N LEU A 69 10.25 -1.86 -16.87
CA LEU A 69 9.32 -1.26 -15.91
C LEU A 69 9.98 -1.13 -14.55
N LYS A 70 9.66 -0.05 -13.83
CA LYS A 70 10.22 0.25 -12.51
C LYS A 70 9.12 0.48 -11.50
N VAL A 71 9.25 -0.14 -10.33
CA VAL A 71 8.41 0.13 -9.17
C VAL A 71 9.05 1.25 -8.36
N ASN A 72 8.40 2.42 -8.30
CA ASN A 72 8.87 3.52 -7.45
C ASN A 72 8.12 3.58 -6.12
N SER A 73 6.84 3.21 -6.14
CA SER A 73 5.97 3.12 -4.97
C SER A 73 5.04 1.93 -5.10
N THR A 74 4.53 1.48 -3.98
CA THR A 74 3.41 0.54 -3.87
C THR A 74 2.26 1.22 -3.15
N PHE A 75 1.04 0.69 -3.26
CA PHE A 75 -0.11 1.19 -2.53
C PHE A 75 -0.99 0.03 -2.04
N THR A 76 -1.74 0.20 -0.93
CA THR A 76 -2.52 -0.90 -0.34
C THR A 76 -3.83 -0.94 -1.08
N GLY A 77 -4.46 -0.58 -1.82
CA GLY A 77 -5.80 -0.72 -2.41
C GLY A 77 -6.94 -0.60 -1.39
N ALA A 78 -8.15 -0.81 -1.86
CA ALA A 78 -9.37 -0.59 -1.11
C ALA A 78 -9.52 -1.50 0.14
N TYR A 79 -8.88 -2.65 0.15
CA TYR A 79 -8.94 -3.61 1.26
C TYR A 79 -8.51 -3.02 2.61
N THR A 80 -7.66 -2.01 2.62
CA THR A 80 -7.19 -1.35 3.85
C THR A 80 -8.04 -0.17 4.32
N ARG A 81 -9.17 0.09 3.66
CA ARG A 81 -10.16 1.08 4.13
C ARG A 81 -11.05 0.50 5.22
N LEU A 82 -10.43 0.08 6.31
CA LEU A 82 -11.06 -0.59 7.44
C LEU A 82 -10.70 0.11 8.76
N ASN A 83 -11.46 -0.17 9.81
CA ASN A 83 -11.11 0.19 11.17
C ASN A 83 -10.05 -0.80 11.71
N HIS A 84 -8.84 -0.71 11.17
CA HIS A 84 -7.76 -1.67 11.44
C HIS A 84 -6.89 -1.26 12.64
N LEU A 85 -6.10 -0.18 12.52
CA LEU A 85 -5.18 0.28 13.56
C LEU A 85 -5.90 1.01 14.70
N ALA A 86 -7.15 1.43 14.49
CA ALA A 86 -8.02 2.04 15.50
C ALA A 86 -8.88 1.00 16.26
N HIS A 87 -8.91 -0.25 15.82
CA HIS A 87 -9.78 -1.29 16.37
C HIS A 87 -9.64 -1.40 17.89
N PRO A 88 -10.73 -1.61 18.68
CA PRO A 88 -10.65 -1.73 20.14
C PRO A 88 -9.87 -2.96 20.60
N ASP A 89 -9.92 -4.04 19.87
CA ASP A 89 -9.19 -5.27 20.16
C ASP A 89 -7.71 -5.16 19.77
N LYS A 90 -6.83 -5.42 20.74
CA LYS A 90 -5.37 -5.39 20.53
C LYS A 90 -4.87 -6.47 19.57
N SER A 91 -5.46 -7.65 19.61
CA SER A 91 -5.06 -8.75 18.70
C SER A 91 -5.32 -8.37 17.25
N HIS A 92 -6.44 -7.69 17.00
CA HIS A 92 -6.78 -7.15 15.67
C HIS A 92 -5.80 -6.04 15.23
N GLN A 93 -5.42 -5.13 16.14
CA GLN A 93 -4.40 -4.13 15.84
C GLN A 93 -3.05 -4.77 15.50
N GLU A 94 -2.60 -5.78 16.28
CA GLU A 94 -1.33 -6.47 16.05
C GLU A 94 -1.33 -7.24 14.72
N TYR A 95 -2.45 -7.86 14.35
CA TYR A 95 -2.62 -8.47 13.04
C TYR A 95 -2.34 -7.45 11.93
N TRP A 96 -2.97 -6.28 11.97
CA TRP A 96 -2.81 -5.26 10.94
C TRP A 96 -1.42 -4.63 10.94
N ILE A 97 -0.80 -4.42 12.10
CA ILE A 97 0.59 -3.96 12.18
C ILE A 97 1.52 -4.96 11.48
N ASN A 98 1.35 -6.25 11.72
CA ASN A 98 2.15 -7.29 11.09
C ASN A 98 1.88 -7.40 9.58
N TRP A 99 0.62 -7.22 9.19
CA TRP A 99 0.23 -7.17 7.78
C TRP A 99 0.91 -6.00 7.05
N PHE A 100 0.90 -4.79 7.62
CA PHE A 100 1.61 -3.64 7.05
C PHE A 100 3.12 -3.84 7.01
N LYS A 101 3.72 -4.46 8.01
CA LYS A 101 5.15 -4.81 7.98
C LYS A 101 5.46 -5.80 6.86
N HIS A 102 4.59 -6.76 6.62
CA HIS A 102 4.71 -7.70 5.50
C HIS A 102 4.60 -6.98 4.16
N PHE A 103 3.61 -6.10 4.00
CA PHE A 103 3.46 -5.25 2.81
C PHE A 103 4.71 -4.41 2.53
N ILE A 104 5.32 -3.81 3.55
CA ILE A 104 6.56 -3.05 3.44
C ILE A 104 7.71 -3.93 2.95
N ASN A 105 7.85 -5.15 3.48
CA ASN A 105 8.88 -6.08 3.03
C ASN A 105 8.74 -6.37 1.53
N ILE A 106 7.53 -6.72 1.09
CA ILE A 106 7.23 -6.97 -0.33
C ILE A 106 7.49 -5.72 -1.18
N SER A 107 7.14 -4.54 -0.70
CA SER A 107 7.40 -3.28 -1.40
C SER A 107 8.90 -3.08 -1.65
N VAL A 108 9.72 -3.35 -0.64
CA VAL A 108 11.19 -3.26 -0.75
C VAL A 108 11.72 -4.32 -1.71
N ASP A 109 11.24 -5.55 -1.64
CA ASP A 109 11.65 -6.66 -2.53
C ASP A 109 11.31 -6.36 -4.01
N LEU A 110 10.28 -5.55 -4.26
CA LEU A 110 9.93 -5.03 -5.59
C LEU A 110 10.76 -3.80 -6.02
N GLY A 111 11.64 -3.30 -5.16
CA GLY A 111 12.47 -2.12 -5.42
C GLY A 111 11.76 -0.78 -5.20
N ALA A 112 10.60 -0.77 -4.54
CA ALA A 112 9.89 0.45 -4.20
C ALA A 112 10.70 1.31 -3.22
N LYS A 113 10.62 2.62 -3.41
CA LYS A 113 11.18 3.62 -2.49
C LYS A 113 10.15 4.14 -1.49
N TYR A 114 8.88 3.99 -1.82
CA TYR A 114 7.74 4.48 -1.06
C TYR A 114 6.68 3.39 -0.96
N ALA A 115 5.99 3.32 0.17
CA ALA A 115 4.81 2.47 0.34
C ALA A 115 3.64 3.33 0.82
N GLY A 116 2.51 3.20 0.16
CA GLY A 116 1.32 4.01 0.39
C GLY A 116 0.16 3.23 0.98
N SER A 117 -0.69 3.94 1.73
CA SER A 117 -1.93 3.41 2.28
C SER A 117 -2.91 4.52 2.65
N HIS A 118 -4.14 4.13 2.96
CA HIS A 118 -5.07 4.94 3.74
C HIS A 118 -4.63 4.94 5.21
N LEU A 119 -4.84 6.04 5.92
CA LEU A 119 -4.48 6.16 7.34
C LEU A 119 -5.34 5.25 8.23
N GLY A 120 -6.58 5.03 7.86
CA GLY A 120 -7.59 4.30 8.59
C GLY A 120 -8.92 5.05 8.62
N ILE A 121 -9.97 4.36 9.04
CA ILE A 121 -11.33 4.89 9.08
C ILE A 121 -11.94 4.66 10.46
N LEU A 122 -12.69 5.64 10.95
CA LEU A 122 -13.50 5.50 12.15
C LEU A 122 -14.80 4.74 11.86
N THR A 123 -15.32 4.02 12.85
CA THR A 123 -16.69 3.54 12.78
C THR A 123 -17.66 4.71 12.82
N TYR A 124 -18.87 4.53 12.34
CA TYR A 124 -19.91 5.56 12.39
C TYR A 124 -20.15 6.05 13.84
N LYS A 125 -20.24 5.12 14.78
CA LYS A 125 -20.43 5.41 16.22
C LYS A 125 -19.26 6.17 16.82
N ASP A 126 -18.02 5.80 16.50
CA ASP A 126 -16.84 6.46 17.04
C ASP A 126 -16.70 7.89 16.51
N ASN A 127 -17.10 8.14 15.26
CA ASN A 127 -17.03 9.46 14.66
C ASN A 127 -17.99 10.48 15.29
N GLN A 128 -19.07 10.02 15.92
CA GLN A 128 -20.05 10.88 16.60
C GLN A 128 -19.56 11.42 17.96
N SER A 129 -18.49 10.91 18.50
CA SER A 129 -17.95 11.30 19.81
C SER A 129 -16.58 11.94 19.70
N LYS A 130 -16.48 13.27 19.91
CA LYS A 130 -15.19 13.99 19.90
C LYS A 130 -14.14 13.38 20.84
N LYS A 131 -14.57 12.97 22.06
CA LYS A 131 -13.68 12.31 23.03
C LYS A 131 -13.14 10.97 22.49
N ARG A 132 -14.03 10.17 21.92
CA ARG A 132 -13.68 8.86 21.35
C ARG A 132 -12.76 9.02 20.15
N ASN A 133 -13.07 9.97 19.29
CA ASN A 133 -12.26 10.30 18.11
C ASN A 133 -10.80 10.61 18.51
N SER A 134 -10.56 11.52 19.46
CA SER A 134 -9.21 11.86 19.94
C SER A 134 -8.43 10.65 20.46
N ILE A 135 -9.09 9.75 21.19
CA ILE A 135 -8.46 8.51 21.69
C ILE A 135 -8.03 7.61 20.53
N LEU A 136 -8.89 7.48 19.53
CA LEU A 136 -8.62 6.60 18.38
C LEU A 136 -7.57 7.17 17.44
N ILE A 137 -7.55 8.49 17.22
CA ILE A 137 -6.49 9.18 16.48
C ILE A 137 -5.13 8.88 17.13
N ASN A 138 -5.00 9.09 18.43
CA ASN A 138 -3.76 8.81 19.15
C ASN A 138 -3.33 7.33 19.04
N ARG A 139 -4.28 6.41 19.07
CA ARG A 139 -4.04 4.98 18.86
C ARG A 139 -3.49 4.70 17.47
N VAL A 140 -4.12 5.25 16.44
CA VAL A 140 -3.69 5.11 15.05
C VAL A 140 -2.28 5.67 14.86
N ILE A 141 -2.01 6.87 15.39
CA ILE A 141 -0.67 7.48 15.33
C ILE A 141 0.38 6.57 16.00
N LYS A 142 0.09 6.05 17.20
CA LYS A 142 0.99 5.13 17.89
C LYS A 142 1.28 3.87 17.06
N ASN A 143 0.28 3.29 16.45
CA ASN A 143 0.42 2.08 15.63
C ASN A 143 1.17 2.37 14.32
N TRP A 144 0.90 3.50 13.66
CA TRP A 144 1.67 3.93 12.48
C TRP A 144 3.14 4.21 12.78
N LYS A 145 3.48 4.76 13.96
CA LYS A 145 4.89 4.92 14.40
C LYS A 145 5.61 3.58 14.40
N ARG A 146 5.01 2.52 14.93
CA ARG A 146 5.59 1.15 14.92
C ARG A 146 5.81 0.61 13.50
N ILE A 147 4.91 0.93 12.58
CA ILE A 147 5.03 0.55 11.16
C ILE A 147 6.13 1.38 10.49
N ALA A 148 6.20 2.68 10.77
CA ALA A 148 7.22 3.58 10.24
C ALA A 148 8.63 3.20 10.69
N GLU A 149 8.82 2.80 11.94
CA GLU A 149 10.09 2.27 12.46
C GLU A 149 10.54 1.02 11.66
N HIS A 150 9.60 0.13 11.32
CA HIS A 150 9.91 -1.02 10.49
C HIS A 150 10.29 -0.61 9.06
N ALA A 151 9.56 0.33 8.46
CA ALA A 151 9.85 0.88 7.15
C ALA A 151 11.26 1.53 7.09
N TYR A 152 11.60 2.28 8.12
CA TYR A 152 12.94 2.89 8.26
C TYR A 152 14.04 1.81 8.32
N LYS A 153 13.88 0.78 9.15
CA LYS A 153 14.82 -0.36 9.23
C LYS A 153 14.99 -1.08 7.89
N LYS A 154 13.96 -1.10 7.06
CA LYS A 154 13.97 -1.65 5.71
C LYS A 154 14.48 -0.68 4.65
N LYS A 155 14.95 0.51 5.04
CA LYS A 155 15.48 1.57 4.16
C LYS A 155 14.46 2.10 3.14
N LEU A 156 13.17 1.99 3.44
CA LEU A 156 12.14 2.67 2.69
C LEU A 156 12.29 4.20 2.89
N LYS A 157 12.15 5.00 1.85
CA LYS A 157 12.38 6.45 1.95
C LYS A 157 11.27 7.16 2.72
N ALA A 158 10.02 6.77 2.47
CA ALA A 158 8.86 7.29 3.20
C ALA A 158 7.65 6.36 3.09
N LEU A 159 6.76 6.49 4.07
CA LEU A 159 5.35 6.10 3.93
C LEU A 159 4.59 7.27 3.34
N ILE A 160 3.62 6.98 2.48
CA ILE A 160 2.74 7.99 1.86
C ILE A 160 1.29 7.63 2.15
N TRP A 161 0.45 8.64 2.34
CA TRP A 161 -0.97 8.45 2.61
C TRP A 161 -1.82 9.17 1.59
N GLU A 162 -2.93 8.56 1.23
CA GLU A 162 -3.97 9.16 0.43
C GLU A 162 -5.07 9.68 1.37
N PRO A 163 -5.25 11.00 1.49
CA PRO A 163 -6.40 11.56 2.17
C PRO A 163 -7.65 11.30 1.34
N MET A 164 -8.71 10.86 2.01
CA MET A 164 -9.98 10.56 1.36
C MET A 164 -11.05 11.58 1.77
N SER A 165 -11.94 11.89 0.85
CA SER A 165 -13.05 12.83 1.05
C SER A 165 -14.22 12.27 1.89
N ILE A 166 -13.95 11.31 2.76
CA ILE A 166 -14.95 10.69 3.63
C ILE A 166 -14.73 11.16 5.05
N SER A 167 -15.69 11.85 5.64
CA SER A 167 -15.62 12.47 6.97
C SER A 167 -15.24 11.55 8.15
N ARG A 168 -15.19 10.24 7.93
CA ARG A 168 -14.78 9.26 8.93
C ARG A 168 -13.36 8.72 8.73
N GLU A 169 -12.69 9.10 7.65
CA GLU A 169 -11.29 8.74 7.42
C GLU A 169 -10.37 9.75 8.11
N PHE A 170 -9.25 9.23 8.64
CA PHE A 170 -8.22 10.10 9.19
C PHE A 170 -7.55 10.88 8.06
N GLY A 171 -7.43 12.20 8.22
CA GLY A 171 -6.84 13.07 7.22
C GLY A 171 -7.80 13.48 6.09
N ASP A 172 -9.09 13.49 6.33
CA ASP A 172 -10.12 14.00 5.42
C ASP A 172 -10.09 15.54 5.30
N THR A 173 -9.48 16.20 6.28
CA THR A 173 -9.22 17.64 6.32
C THR A 173 -7.73 17.93 6.52
N ILE A 174 -7.26 19.01 5.90
CA ILE A 174 -5.89 19.55 6.06
C ILE A 174 -5.88 20.56 7.19
#